data_7583ee84c4c254008de3ac9dbce8e1d8
#
_entry.id   7583ee84c4c254008de3ac9dbce8e1d8
#
_cell.length_a   1.000
_cell.length_b   1.000
_cell.length_c   1.000
_cell.angle_alpha   90.00
_cell.angle_beta   90.00
_cell.angle_gamma   90.00
#
_symmetry.space_group_name_H-M   'P 1'
#
loop_
_entity.id
_entity.type
_entity.pdbx_description
1 polymer ?
#
loop_
_entity_poly.entity_id
_entity_poly.type
_entity_poly.pdbx_seq_one_letter_code
_entity_poly.pdbx_strand_id
1 'polypeptide(L)'
;EHIRAGDAFQIVLSQRAERPTDVSALALYRSLRRINPSPYHFLLELGDIALVGSSPETLVKLDGSRASVNPIAGTTAPGDGDAEHLLASEKDRAEHVMLVDLGRNDLSRVCRPGSVRVGRFLEPERYSHVTHLVSEVAGQLLPEHGPFDLLRACFPAGTVSGAPKVRAMQIIDELEPHRRGPYGGAVGYIDFSGNMDTCIALRTLVLKGQTAYLQAGAGIVADSVPEREREETLNKAKGLLRALEMAESQL
;
A
#
# COMPACT_ATOMS: atom_id res chain seq x y z
N GLU A 1 0.18 9.52 21.39
CA GLU A 1 0.02 10.88 21.93
C GLU A 1 -0.78 11.75 20.96
N HIS A 2 -0.31 11.98 19.72
CA HIS A 2 -0.98 12.79 18.69
C HIS A 2 -2.43 12.38 18.43
N ILE A 3 -2.71 11.07 18.34
CA ILE A 3 -4.07 10.58 18.12
C ILE A 3 -4.98 10.91 19.29
N ARG A 4 -4.51 10.73 20.53
CA ARG A 4 -5.27 11.09 21.74
C ARG A 4 -5.44 12.60 21.91
N ALA A 5 -4.54 13.40 21.35
CA ALA A 5 -4.66 14.86 21.30
C ALA A 5 -5.65 15.35 20.22
N GLY A 6 -6.12 14.44 19.34
CA GLY A 6 -7.06 14.78 18.26
C GLY A 6 -6.38 15.25 16.96
N ASP A 7 -5.06 15.09 16.83
CA ASP A 7 -4.32 15.51 15.65
C ASP A 7 -4.64 14.64 14.41
N ALA A 8 -4.86 13.34 14.63
CA ALA A 8 -5.15 12.37 13.58
C ALA A 8 -5.98 11.20 14.12
N PHE A 9 -6.70 10.52 13.23
CA PHE A 9 -7.40 9.26 13.51
C PHE A 9 -6.47 8.05 13.35
N GLN A 10 -5.63 8.09 12.31
CA GLN A 10 -4.65 7.06 12.00
C GLN A 10 -3.36 7.68 11.48
N ILE A 11 -2.23 7.09 11.87
CA ILE A 11 -0.90 7.45 11.36
C ILE A 11 -0.18 6.15 11.02
N VAL A 12 0.27 6.01 9.77
CA VAL A 12 1.02 4.81 9.34
C VAL A 12 2.52 5.07 9.54
N LEU A 13 3.07 4.51 10.61
CA LEU A 13 4.50 4.58 10.89
C LEU A 13 5.23 3.38 10.29
N SER A 14 6.45 3.61 9.82
CA SER A 14 7.26 2.56 9.21
C SER A 14 8.65 2.48 9.81
N GLN A 15 9.27 1.30 9.67
CA GLN A 15 10.67 1.08 10.00
C GLN A 15 11.41 0.51 8.80
N ARG A 16 12.66 0.95 8.62
CA ARG A 16 13.56 0.50 7.57
C ARG A 16 14.61 -0.44 8.15
N ALA A 17 14.88 -1.52 7.43
CA ALA A 17 16.01 -2.39 7.68
C ALA A 17 16.89 -2.46 6.43
N GLU A 18 18.15 -2.81 6.63
CA GLU A 18 19.13 -3.01 5.56
C GLU A 18 19.90 -4.30 5.77
N ARG A 19 20.30 -4.93 4.68
CA ARG A 19 21.10 -6.15 4.71
C ARG A 19 22.11 -6.13 3.54
N PRO A 20 23.41 -6.38 3.81
CA PRO A 20 24.40 -6.61 2.78
C PRO A 20 24.01 -7.83 1.93
N THR A 21 24.17 -7.73 0.61
CA THR A 21 23.88 -8.81 -0.33
C THR A 21 24.54 -8.57 -1.67
N ASP A 22 24.95 -9.65 -2.33
CA ASP A 22 25.48 -9.65 -3.70
C ASP A 22 24.45 -10.19 -4.71
N VAL A 23 23.20 -10.40 -4.27
CA VAL A 23 22.14 -10.97 -5.10
C VAL A 23 21.77 -9.99 -6.23
N SER A 24 21.66 -10.52 -7.45
CA SER A 24 21.16 -9.75 -8.58
C SER A 24 19.66 -9.43 -8.42
N ALA A 25 19.24 -8.28 -8.95
CA ALA A 25 17.83 -7.86 -8.90
C ALA A 25 16.89 -8.89 -9.54
N LEU A 26 17.34 -9.53 -10.63
CA LEU A 26 16.57 -10.57 -11.31
C LEU A 26 16.42 -11.86 -10.47
N ALA A 27 17.47 -12.30 -9.78
CA ALA A 27 17.39 -13.46 -8.89
C ALA A 27 16.43 -13.20 -7.73
N LEU A 28 16.53 -12.02 -7.13
CA LEU A 28 15.61 -11.58 -6.08
C LEU A 28 14.16 -11.50 -6.56
N TYR A 29 13.92 -10.95 -7.76
CA TYR A 29 12.60 -10.88 -8.37
C TYR A 29 11.96 -12.27 -8.56
N ARG A 30 12.76 -13.24 -9.06
CA ARG A 30 12.30 -14.63 -9.23
C ARG A 30 11.92 -15.27 -7.90
N SER A 31 12.70 -15.05 -6.85
CA SER A 31 12.45 -15.56 -5.50
C SER A 31 11.21 -14.90 -4.89
N LEU A 32 11.07 -13.58 -5.02
CA LEU A 32 9.95 -12.83 -4.49
C LEU A 32 8.61 -13.27 -5.10
N ARG A 33 8.57 -13.50 -6.41
CA ARG A 33 7.38 -14.02 -7.10
C ARG A 33 6.89 -15.37 -6.57
N ARG A 34 7.81 -16.22 -6.12
CA ARG A 34 7.48 -17.55 -5.57
C ARG A 34 6.97 -17.48 -4.14
N ILE A 35 7.51 -16.56 -3.35
CA ILE A 35 7.21 -16.46 -1.92
C ILE A 35 5.97 -15.61 -1.67
N ASN A 36 5.80 -14.53 -2.43
CA ASN A 36 4.75 -13.54 -2.19
C ASN A 36 3.97 -13.24 -3.49
N PRO A 37 3.09 -14.14 -3.94
CA PRO A 37 2.23 -13.84 -5.08
C PRO A 37 1.32 -12.66 -4.75
N SER A 38 1.29 -11.67 -5.63
CA SER A 38 0.55 -10.42 -5.47
C SER A 38 0.09 -9.91 -6.84
N PRO A 39 -0.94 -9.03 -6.91
CA PRO A 39 -1.42 -8.50 -8.19
C PRO A 39 -0.37 -7.74 -8.99
N TYR A 40 0.57 -7.10 -8.30
CA TYR A 40 1.59 -6.26 -8.94
C TYR A 40 2.99 -6.78 -8.62
N HIS A 41 3.65 -7.34 -9.64
CA HIS A 41 5.06 -7.68 -9.57
C HIS A 41 5.86 -6.78 -10.48
N PHE A 42 6.95 -6.22 -9.98
CA PHE A 42 7.81 -5.36 -10.79
C PHE A 42 9.28 -5.52 -10.46
N LEU A 43 10.09 -5.32 -11.49
CA LEU A 43 11.53 -5.16 -11.44
C LEU A 43 11.87 -3.92 -12.26
N LEU A 44 12.40 -2.89 -11.61
CA LEU A 44 12.81 -1.64 -12.24
C LEU A 44 14.28 -1.38 -11.93
N GLU A 45 15.12 -1.33 -12.95
CA GLU A 45 16.52 -0.97 -12.84
C GLU A 45 16.67 0.50 -13.26
N LEU A 46 17.00 1.37 -12.31
CA LEU A 46 16.99 2.82 -12.44
C LEU A 46 18.39 3.39 -12.08
N GLY A 47 19.34 3.19 -13.01
CA GLY A 47 20.71 3.64 -12.78
C GLY A 47 21.42 2.88 -11.68
N ASP A 48 21.67 3.54 -10.55
CA ASP A 48 22.38 2.96 -9.37
C ASP A 48 21.47 2.21 -8.40
N ILE A 49 20.17 2.17 -8.64
CA ILE A 49 19.20 1.44 -7.81
C ILE A 49 18.36 0.47 -8.63
N ALA A 50 17.95 -0.63 -8.00
CA ALA A 50 16.90 -1.48 -8.53
C ALA A 50 15.77 -1.64 -7.51
N LEU A 51 14.53 -1.59 -7.99
CA LEU A 51 13.32 -1.84 -7.21
C LEU A 51 12.77 -3.22 -7.56
N VAL A 52 12.64 -4.07 -6.57
CA VAL A 52 12.06 -5.41 -6.72
C VAL A 52 10.86 -5.50 -5.80
N GLY A 53 9.67 -5.52 -6.38
CA GLY A 53 8.43 -5.39 -5.61
C GLY A 53 7.38 -6.45 -5.94
N SER A 54 6.55 -6.71 -4.94
CA SER A 54 5.37 -7.57 -4.99
C SER A 54 4.24 -6.91 -4.21
N SER A 55 3.66 -5.85 -4.82
CA SER A 55 2.64 -5.05 -4.15
C SER A 55 1.27 -5.71 -4.19
N PRO A 56 0.56 -5.75 -3.07
CA PRO A 56 -0.81 -6.27 -3.02
C PRO A 56 -1.86 -5.22 -3.38
N GLU A 57 -1.50 -3.94 -3.44
CA GLU A 57 -2.47 -2.86 -3.35
C GLU A 57 -2.37 -1.87 -4.51
N THR A 58 -3.49 -1.65 -5.18
CA THR A 58 -3.65 -0.59 -6.17
C THR A 58 -3.55 0.77 -5.49
N LEU A 59 -2.79 1.71 -6.09
CA LEU A 59 -2.84 3.11 -5.68
C LEU A 59 -4.02 3.81 -6.35
N VAL A 60 -4.03 3.86 -7.66
CA VAL A 60 -5.14 4.42 -8.45
C VAL A 60 -5.08 3.90 -9.89
N LYS A 61 -6.26 3.70 -10.48
CA LYS A 61 -6.44 3.33 -11.89
C LYS A 61 -7.25 4.38 -12.64
N LEU A 62 -6.95 4.51 -13.93
CA LEU A 62 -7.74 5.26 -14.89
C LEU A 62 -7.99 4.38 -16.12
N ASP A 63 -9.26 4.17 -16.44
CA ASP A 63 -9.71 3.47 -17.64
C ASP A 63 -10.67 4.38 -18.42
N GLY A 64 -10.21 4.92 -19.54
CA GLY A 64 -10.88 6.02 -20.21
C GLY A 64 -11.07 7.23 -19.27
N SER A 65 -12.29 7.52 -18.91
CA SER A 65 -12.62 8.57 -17.92
C SER A 65 -12.93 8.02 -16.53
N ARG A 66 -12.93 6.70 -16.34
CA ARG A 66 -13.24 6.07 -15.05
C ARG A 66 -12.00 5.98 -14.18
N ALA A 67 -11.93 6.83 -13.17
CA ALA A 67 -10.94 6.76 -12.11
C ALA A 67 -11.42 5.84 -10.99
N SER A 68 -10.53 4.99 -10.43
CA SER A 68 -10.91 4.11 -9.31
C SER A 68 -9.75 3.87 -8.34
N VAL A 69 -10.10 3.69 -7.08
CA VAL A 69 -9.23 3.20 -5.99
C VAL A 69 -9.91 2.01 -5.31
N ASN A 70 -9.11 1.08 -4.81
CA ASN A 70 -9.61 -0.13 -4.17
C ASN A 70 -9.06 -0.24 -2.75
N PRO A 71 -9.68 0.42 -1.77
CA PRO A 71 -9.27 0.30 -0.37
C PRO A 71 -9.38 -1.15 0.10
N ILE A 72 -8.32 -1.62 0.76
CA ILE A 72 -8.22 -2.95 1.37
C ILE A 72 -7.89 -2.76 2.84
N ALA A 73 -8.71 -3.31 3.74
CA ALA A 73 -8.42 -3.32 5.17
C ALA A 73 -8.97 -4.59 5.82
N GLY A 74 -8.45 -4.88 7.02
CA GLY A 74 -8.70 -6.15 7.68
C GLY A 74 -8.01 -7.30 6.98
N THR A 75 -7.41 -8.17 7.76
CA THR A 75 -6.71 -9.36 7.25
C THR A 75 -6.90 -10.51 8.22
N THR A 76 -7.34 -11.65 7.70
CA THR A 76 -7.38 -12.89 8.46
C THR A 76 -6.82 -14.05 7.65
N ALA A 77 -6.43 -15.13 8.32
CA ALA A 77 -6.07 -16.37 7.64
C ALA A 77 -7.32 -16.97 6.98
N PRO A 78 -7.21 -17.58 5.77
CA PRO A 78 -8.32 -18.23 5.13
C PRO A 78 -8.80 -19.42 5.98
N GLY A 79 -10.11 -19.55 6.12
CA GLY A 79 -10.70 -20.66 6.87
C GLY A 79 -12.23 -20.56 6.91
N ASP A 80 -12.85 -21.49 7.64
CA ASP A 80 -14.29 -21.43 7.85
C ASP A 80 -14.64 -20.26 8.77
N GLY A 81 -15.58 -19.42 8.33
CA GLY A 81 -16.02 -18.24 9.08
C GLY A 81 -15.07 -17.02 9.03
N ASP A 82 -14.03 -17.04 8.18
CA ASP A 82 -13.09 -15.92 8.04
C ASP A 82 -13.77 -14.61 7.61
N ALA A 83 -14.69 -14.69 6.65
CA ALA A 83 -15.44 -13.55 6.15
C ALA A 83 -16.37 -12.97 7.23
N GLU A 84 -17.09 -13.82 7.92
CA GLU A 84 -17.98 -13.45 9.02
C GLU A 84 -17.22 -12.81 10.18
N HIS A 85 -16.02 -13.34 10.48
CA HIS A 85 -15.16 -12.79 11.52
C HIS A 85 -14.71 -11.36 11.18
N LEU A 86 -14.25 -11.14 9.94
CA LEU A 86 -13.87 -9.79 9.48
C LEU A 86 -15.05 -8.81 9.49
N LEU A 87 -16.21 -9.26 9.01
CA LEU A 87 -17.43 -8.44 9.00
C LEU A 87 -17.98 -8.14 10.39
N ALA A 88 -17.74 -9.00 11.38
CA ALA A 88 -18.15 -8.81 12.76
C ALA A 88 -17.17 -7.88 13.54
N SER A 89 -15.93 -7.72 13.07
CA SER A 89 -14.94 -6.87 13.71
C SER A 89 -15.29 -5.39 13.54
N GLU A 90 -15.71 -4.73 14.61
CA GLU A 90 -15.96 -3.28 14.60
C GLU A 90 -14.71 -2.48 14.23
N LYS A 91 -13.54 -2.89 14.72
CA LYS A 91 -12.26 -2.24 14.44
C LYS A 91 -11.94 -2.28 12.94
N ASP A 92 -11.97 -3.49 12.34
CA ASP A 92 -11.61 -3.65 10.91
C ASP A 92 -12.59 -2.92 10.01
N ARG A 93 -13.88 -2.92 10.35
CA ARG A 93 -14.90 -2.16 9.62
C ARG A 93 -14.69 -0.66 9.74
N ALA A 94 -14.40 -0.15 10.93
CA ALA A 94 -14.18 1.28 11.14
C ALA A 94 -12.94 1.77 10.37
N GLU A 95 -11.85 1.01 10.40
CA GLU A 95 -10.65 1.29 9.62
C GLU A 95 -10.97 1.28 8.12
N HIS A 96 -11.69 0.27 7.65
CA HIS A 96 -12.06 0.15 6.24
C HIS A 96 -12.94 1.31 5.77
N VAL A 97 -13.96 1.70 6.54
CA VAL A 97 -14.82 2.85 6.24
C VAL A 97 -14.01 4.14 6.15
N MET A 98 -13.04 4.33 7.04
CA MET A 98 -12.14 5.48 7.01
C MET A 98 -11.31 5.51 5.71
N LEU A 99 -10.79 4.38 5.26
CA LEU A 99 -10.03 4.29 4.00
C LEU A 99 -10.91 4.51 2.77
N VAL A 100 -12.15 4.03 2.79
CA VAL A 100 -13.14 4.30 1.73
C VAL A 100 -13.45 5.80 1.66
N ASP A 101 -13.66 6.47 2.78
CA ASP A 101 -13.90 7.91 2.84
C ASP A 101 -12.69 8.70 2.34
N LEU A 102 -11.48 8.27 2.67
CA LEU A 102 -10.26 8.88 2.18
C LEU A 102 -10.16 8.75 0.65
N GLY A 103 -10.45 7.57 0.09
CA GLY A 103 -10.50 7.36 -1.36
C GLY A 103 -11.58 8.20 -2.05
N ARG A 104 -12.74 8.36 -1.43
CA ARG A 104 -13.79 9.27 -1.90
C ARG A 104 -13.33 10.73 -1.92
N ASN A 105 -12.65 11.16 -0.86
CA ASN A 105 -12.09 12.52 -0.78
C ASN A 105 -11.04 12.75 -1.88
N ASP A 106 -10.11 11.82 -2.06
CA ASP A 106 -9.05 11.94 -3.06
C ASP A 106 -9.63 12.04 -4.49
N LEU A 107 -10.55 11.16 -4.87
CA LEU A 107 -11.18 11.19 -6.18
C LEU A 107 -12.08 12.42 -6.39
N SER A 108 -12.74 12.91 -5.35
CA SER A 108 -13.63 14.06 -5.44
C SER A 108 -12.91 15.36 -5.84
N ARG A 109 -11.58 15.40 -5.67
CA ARG A 109 -10.75 16.57 -6.03
C ARG A 109 -10.59 16.76 -7.56
N VAL A 110 -10.73 15.69 -8.32
CA VAL A 110 -10.47 15.68 -9.77
C VAL A 110 -11.58 15.01 -10.59
N CYS A 111 -12.56 14.42 -9.94
CA CYS A 111 -13.71 13.81 -10.61
C CYS A 111 -14.90 14.74 -10.65
N ARG A 112 -15.78 14.51 -11.62
CA ARG A 112 -17.03 15.26 -11.79
C ARG A 112 -17.86 15.22 -10.49
N PRO A 113 -18.36 16.37 -10.00
CA PRO A 113 -19.24 16.41 -8.84
C PRO A 113 -20.41 15.43 -8.96
N GLY A 114 -20.67 14.68 -7.90
CA GLY A 114 -21.72 13.68 -7.86
C GLY A 114 -21.44 12.39 -8.65
N SER A 115 -20.28 12.24 -9.30
CA SER A 115 -19.91 10.98 -9.98
C SER A 115 -19.20 9.97 -9.10
N VAL A 116 -18.59 10.41 -8.00
CA VAL A 116 -17.87 9.53 -7.09
C VAL A 116 -18.87 8.63 -6.35
N ARG A 117 -18.71 7.32 -6.51
CA ARG A 117 -19.59 6.29 -5.94
C ARG A 117 -18.76 5.18 -5.31
N VAL A 118 -19.29 4.57 -4.26
CA VAL A 118 -18.80 3.30 -3.73
C VAL A 118 -19.57 2.20 -4.46
N GLY A 119 -18.90 1.48 -5.33
CA GLY A 119 -19.49 0.40 -6.15
C GLY A 119 -19.58 -0.89 -5.35
N ARG A 120 -18.46 -1.36 -4.84
CA ARG A 120 -18.34 -2.51 -3.92
C ARG A 120 -18.04 -1.97 -2.53
N PHE A 121 -18.62 -2.57 -1.51
CA PHE A 121 -18.43 -2.09 -0.14
C PHE A 121 -18.33 -3.24 0.87
N LEU A 122 -17.20 -3.33 1.56
CA LEU A 122 -16.94 -4.35 2.60
C LEU A 122 -17.12 -5.78 2.08
N GLU A 123 -16.73 -6.06 0.85
CA GLU A 123 -16.82 -7.42 0.29
C GLU A 123 -15.60 -8.24 0.69
N PRO A 124 -15.80 -9.43 1.28
CA PRO A 124 -14.69 -10.33 1.57
C PRO A 124 -14.11 -10.91 0.27
N GLU A 125 -12.80 -10.76 0.09
CA GLU A 125 -12.06 -11.43 -0.99
C GLU A 125 -11.03 -12.39 -0.42
N ARG A 126 -11.14 -13.67 -0.83
CA ARG A 126 -10.22 -14.73 -0.43
C ARG A 126 -9.08 -14.86 -1.43
N TYR A 127 -7.88 -14.83 -0.90
CA TYR A 127 -6.63 -15.14 -1.61
C TYR A 127 -6.04 -16.43 -1.06
N SER A 128 -4.97 -16.93 -1.68
CA SER A 128 -4.34 -18.20 -1.28
C SER A 128 -3.89 -18.27 0.19
N HIS A 129 -3.56 -17.13 0.79
CA HIS A 129 -3.00 -17.06 2.14
C HIS A 129 -3.70 -16.09 3.08
N VAL A 130 -4.63 -15.30 2.59
CA VAL A 130 -5.32 -14.26 3.36
C VAL A 130 -6.72 -14.02 2.81
N THR A 131 -7.61 -13.57 3.69
CA THR A 131 -8.91 -12.99 3.34
C THR A 131 -8.91 -11.53 3.78
N HIS A 132 -9.35 -10.64 2.89
CA HIS A 132 -9.43 -9.20 3.12
C HIS A 132 -10.86 -8.68 2.92
N LEU A 133 -11.17 -7.54 3.55
CA LEU A 133 -12.30 -6.71 3.13
C LEU A 133 -11.84 -5.76 2.03
N VAL A 134 -12.56 -5.75 0.93
CA VAL A 134 -12.27 -4.93 -0.25
C VAL A 134 -13.46 -4.03 -0.55
N SER A 135 -13.18 -2.79 -0.92
CA SER A 135 -14.17 -1.86 -1.49
C SER A 135 -13.64 -1.27 -2.79
N GLU A 136 -14.55 -0.76 -3.60
CA GLU A 136 -14.21 0.02 -4.79
C GLU A 136 -14.85 1.39 -4.69
N VAL A 137 -14.04 2.43 -4.83
CA VAL A 137 -14.50 3.81 -5.02
C VAL A 137 -14.15 4.24 -6.43
N ALA A 138 -15.12 4.68 -7.20
CA ALA A 138 -14.90 5.11 -8.57
C ALA A 138 -15.62 6.42 -8.87
N GLY A 139 -15.07 7.20 -9.84
CA GLY A 139 -15.63 8.45 -10.31
C GLY A 139 -15.27 8.71 -11.77
N GLN A 140 -15.90 9.70 -12.37
CA GLN A 140 -15.57 10.16 -13.72
C GLN A 140 -14.59 11.32 -13.62
N LEU A 141 -13.38 11.15 -14.14
CA LEU A 141 -12.37 12.19 -14.24
C LEU A 141 -12.91 13.36 -15.05
N LEU A 142 -12.66 14.57 -14.60
CA LEU A 142 -13.01 15.78 -15.34
C LEU A 142 -12.17 15.88 -16.63
N PRO A 143 -12.74 16.38 -17.76
CA PRO A 143 -12.01 16.42 -19.04
C PRO A 143 -10.74 17.27 -19.04
N GLU A 144 -10.65 18.25 -18.15
CA GLU A 144 -9.48 19.10 -17.97
C GLU A 144 -8.34 18.46 -17.17
N HIS A 145 -8.57 17.29 -16.56
CA HIS A 145 -7.59 16.54 -15.79
C HIS A 145 -7.08 15.32 -16.57
N GLY A 146 -5.79 15.08 -16.42
CA GLY A 146 -5.11 13.90 -16.97
C GLY A 146 -4.74 12.88 -15.91
N PRO A 147 -4.08 11.77 -16.32
CA PRO A 147 -3.64 10.71 -15.40
C PRO A 147 -2.69 11.21 -14.32
N PHE A 148 -1.83 12.21 -14.60
CA PHE A 148 -0.94 12.79 -13.61
C PHE A 148 -1.68 13.63 -12.56
N ASP A 149 -2.76 14.31 -12.94
CA ASP A 149 -3.58 15.07 -11.98
C ASP A 149 -4.32 14.10 -11.06
N LEU A 150 -4.82 13.00 -11.61
CA LEU A 150 -5.44 11.93 -10.84
C LEU A 150 -4.42 11.29 -9.87
N LEU A 151 -3.22 10.95 -10.35
CA LEU A 151 -2.18 10.40 -9.49
C LEU A 151 -1.84 11.37 -8.35
N ARG A 152 -1.64 12.66 -8.66
CA ARG A 152 -1.36 13.71 -7.67
C ARG A 152 -2.48 13.88 -6.64
N ALA A 153 -3.73 13.73 -7.04
CA ALA A 153 -4.87 13.81 -6.13
C ALA A 153 -4.91 12.64 -5.13
N CYS A 154 -4.54 11.43 -5.56
CA CYS A 154 -4.58 10.23 -4.75
C CYS A 154 -3.28 9.96 -3.95
N PHE A 155 -2.17 10.59 -4.34
CA PHE A 155 -0.85 10.37 -3.73
C PHE A 155 -0.61 11.30 -2.52
N PRO A 156 0.08 10.77 -1.48
CA PRO A 156 0.32 9.36 -1.20
C PRO A 156 -0.96 8.63 -0.80
N ALA A 157 -0.96 7.30 -0.95
CA ALA A 157 -2.12 6.50 -0.53
C ALA A 157 -2.36 6.62 0.98
N GLY A 158 -3.64 6.59 1.38
CA GLY A 158 -4.02 6.70 2.80
C GLY A 158 -3.54 5.55 3.65
N THR A 159 -3.49 4.36 3.07
CA THR A 159 -3.00 3.12 3.70
C THR A 159 -1.51 3.12 4.04
N VAL A 160 -0.76 4.11 3.57
CA VAL A 160 0.66 4.32 3.92
C VAL A 160 0.95 5.69 4.53
N SER A 161 -0.06 6.53 4.68
CA SER A 161 0.07 7.85 5.32
C SER A 161 -0.80 7.96 6.56
N GLY A 162 -2.08 8.11 6.43
CA GLY A 162 -3.06 8.21 7.51
C GLY A 162 -4.14 9.23 7.24
N ALA A 163 -4.94 9.49 8.26
CA ALA A 163 -6.08 10.37 8.19
C ALA A 163 -6.14 11.32 9.42
N PRO A 164 -6.24 12.66 9.22
CA PRO A 164 -6.18 13.40 7.96
C PRO A 164 -4.79 13.33 7.30
N LYS A 165 -4.74 13.18 5.98
CA LYS A 165 -3.51 12.86 5.22
C LYS A 165 -2.35 13.83 5.49
N VAL A 166 -2.59 15.13 5.38
CA VAL A 166 -1.54 16.14 5.54
C VAL A 166 -0.95 16.11 6.95
N ARG A 167 -1.80 16.05 7.98
CA ARG A 167 -1.33 16.01 9.37
C ARG A 167 -0.58 14.72 9.68
N ALA A 168 -1.08 13.59 9.21
CA ALA A 168 -0.39 12.31 9.34
C ALA A 168 1.02 12.36 8.71
N MET A 169 1.15 12.94 7.51
CA MET A 169 2.46 13.11 6.84
C MET A 169 3.42 13.99 7.64
N GLN A 170 2.94 15.07 8.26
CA GLN A 170 3.77 15.92 9.13
C GLN A 170 4.30 15.13 10.32
N ILE A 171 3.43 14.37 10.99
CA ILE A 171 3.81 13.54 12.14
C ILE A 171 4.80 12.43 11.73
N ILE A 172 4.59 11.83 10.56
CA ILE A 172 5.53 10.83 10.00
C ILE A 172 6.92 11.46 9.79
N ASP A 173 6.99 12.66 9.22
CA ASP A 173 8.25 13.36 8.99
C ASP A 173 8.97 13.75 10.30
N GLU A 174 8.20 14.02 11.35
CA GLU A 174 8.73 14.27 12.70
C GLU A 174 9.30 13.01 13.38
N LEU A 175 8.67 11.84 13.16
CA LEU A 175 8.97 10.63 13.93
C LEU A 175 9.87 9.63 13.20
N GLU A 176 9.83 9.56 11.88
CA GLU A 176 10.67 8.65 11.13
C GLU A 176 12.10 9.21 10.96
N PRO A 177 13.15 8.47 11.38
CA PRO A 177 14.52 9.00 11.35
C PRO A 177 15.11 9.09 9.94
N HIS A 178 14.44 8.47 8.96
CA HIS A 178 14.88 8.38 7.57
C HIS A 178 13.76 8.71 6.60
N ARG A 179 14.08 9.39 5.50
CA ARG A 179 13.16 9.55 4.38
C ARG A 179 12.80 8.19 3.80
N ARG A 180 11.53 8.01 3.44
CA ARG A 180 10.99 6.74 2.94
C ARG A 180 11.56 6.29 1.59
N GLY A 181 12.04 7.24 0.77
CA GLY A 181 12.48 6.91 -0.59
C GLY A 181 11.33 6.30 -1.40
N PRO A 182 11.53 5.14 -2.05
CA PRO A 182 10.49 4.48 -2.82
C PRO A 182 9.33 3.90 -2.01
N TYR A 183 9.50 3.63 -0.71
CA TYR A 183 8.45 3.04 0.14
C TYR A 183 7.20 3.94 0.21
N GLY A 184 6.03 3.35 -0.07
CA GLY A 184 4.77 4.09 -0.15
C GLY A 184 4.62 4.94 -1.39
N GLY A 185 5.56 4.85 -2.33
CA GLY A 185 5.54 5.50 -3.63
C GLY A 185 4.55 4.86 -4.60
N ALA A 186 4.53 5.33 -5.84
CA ALA A 186 3.73 4.80 -6.92
C ALA A 186 4.60 4.09 -7.95
N VAL A 187 4.20 2.88 -8.33
CA VAL A 187 4.80 2.12 -9.44
C VAL A 187 3.69 1.69 -10.38
N GLY A 188 3.89 1.88 -11.68
CA GLY A 188 2.90 1.51 -12.67
C GLY A 188 3.23 2.06 -14.04
N TYR A 189 2.21 2.21 -14.86
CA TYR A 189 2.35 2.73 -16.23
C TYR A 189 1.18 3.62 -16.61
N ILE A 190 1.43 4.47 -17.57
CA ILE A 190 0.43 5.21 -18.32
C ILE A 190 0.60 4.78 -19.78
N ASP A 191 -0.46 4.30 -20.40
CA ASP A 191 -0.43 3.88 -21.81
C ASP A 191 -0.63 5.07 -22.76
N PHE A 192 -0.43 4.82 -24.06
CA PHE A 192 -0.58 5.85 -25.10
C PHE A 192 -2.03 6.28 -25.33
N SER A 193 -3.02 5.56 -24.78
CA SER A 193 -4.42 5.93 -24.80
C SER A 193 -4.82 6.80 -23.59
N GLY A 194 -3.88 7.03 -22.66
CA GLY A 194 -4.09 7.82 -21.47
C GLY A 194 -4.62 7.01 -20.27
N ASN A 195 -4.77 5.69 -20.41
CA ASN A 195 -5.10 4.84 -19.26
C ASN A 195 -3.91 4.73 -18.31
N MET A 196 -4.18 4.52 -17.04
CA MET A 196 -3.18 4.39 -16.01
C MET A 196 -3.50 3.23 -15.07
N ASP A 197 -2.50 2.43 -14.73
CA ASP A 197 -2.59 1.44 -13.67
C ASP A 197 -1.36 1.56 -12.76
N THR A 198 -1.58 1.88 -11.49
CA THR A 198 -0.52 2.09 -10.51
C THR A 198 -0.79 1.33 -9.22
N CYS A 199 0.27 0.80 -8.62
CA CYS A 199 0.25 0.23 -7.28
C CYS A 199 1.05 1.08 -6.29
N ILE A 200 0.81 0.85 -5.02
CA ILE A 200 1.63 1.40 -3.94
C ILE A 200 2.93 0.60 -3.85
N ALA A 201 4.08 1.24 -3.76
CA ALA A 201 5.36 0.56 -3.56
C ALA A 201 5.46 -0.01 -2.14
N LEU A 202 4.75 -1.10 -1.92
CA LEU A 202 4.75 -1.93 -0.73
C LEU A 202 5.46 -3.25 -1.01
N ARG A 203 5.91 -3.94 0.03
CA ARG A 203 6.60 -5.24 -0.12
C ARG A 203 7.66 -5.17 -1.21
N THR A 204 8.48 -4.11 -1.13
CA THR A 204 9.48 -3.75 -2.13
C THR A 204 10.85 -3.71 -1.48
N LEU A 205 11.82 -4.38 -2.11
CA LEU A 205 13.24 -4.25 -1.80
C LEU A 205 13.87 -3.23 -2.74
N VAL A 206 14.71 -2.38 -2.18
CA VAL A 206 15.55 -1.45 -2.94
C VAL A 206 16.97 -1.97 -2.87
N LEU A 207 17.54 -2.35 -4.01
CA LEU A 207 18.95 -2.70 -4.11
C LEU A 207 19.74 -1.46 -4.50
N LYS A 208 20.80 -1.16 -3.73
CA LYS A 208 21.74 -0.09 -4.04
C LYS A 208 23.14 -0.52 -3.67
N GLY A 209 24.03 -0.59 -4.66
CA GLY A 209 25.32 -1.21 -4.48
C GLY A 209 25.18 -2.65 -3.97
N GLN A 210 25.86 -3.01 -2.90
CA GLN A 210 25.82 -4.32 -2.23
C GLN A 210 24.89 -4.31 -1.01
N THR A 211 23.79 -3.55 -1.06
CA THR A 211 22.85 -3.46 0.07
C THR A 211 21.42 -3.54 -0.40
N ALA A 212 20.65 -4.41 0.24
CA ALA A 212 19.18 -4.47 0.12
C ALA A 212 18.54 -3.68 1.26
N TYR A 213 17.67 -2.75 0.91
CA TYR A 213 16.83 -2.00 1.86
C TYR A 213 15.41 -2.50 1.77
N LEU A 214 14.79 -2.69 2.92
CA LEU A 214 13.37 -3.05 3.03
C LEU A 214 12.69 -2.15 4.06
N GLN A 215 11.43 -1.84 3.82
CA GLN A 215 10.64 -1.01 4.73
C GLN A 215 9.24 -1.57 4.87
N ALA A 216 8.71 -1.54 6.08
CA ALA A 216 7.37 -1.97 6.40
C ALA A 216 6.77 -1.08 7.49
N GLY A 217 5.47 -0.86 7.42
CA GLY A 217 4.73 0.00 8.35
C GLY A 217 3.47 -0.66 8.87
N ALA A 218 2.94 -0.07 9.95
CA ALA A 218 1.64 -0.40 10.53
C ALA A 218 0.83 0.86 10.79
N GLY A 219 -0.49 0.75 10.68
CA GLY A 219 -1.43 1.82 10.95
C GLY A 219 -1.70 1.95 12.45
N ILE A 220 -1.25 3.05 13.03
CA ILE A 220 -1.44 3.33 14.46
C ILE A 220 -2.76 4.06 14.65
N VAL A 221 -3.62 3.53 15.49
CA VAL A 221 -4.91 4.11 15.92
C VAL A 221 -4.95 4.23 17.45
N ALA A 222 -6.05 4.80 17.99
CA ALA A 222 -6.16 5.06 19.43
C ALA A 222 -6.00 3.81 20.30
N ASP A 223 -6.47 2.67 19.80
CA ASP A 223 -6.46 1.38 20.53
C ASP A 223 -5.25 0.50 20.15
N SER A 224 -4.31 1.01 19.35
CA SER A 224 -3.09 0.29 19.01
C SER A 224 -2.22 0.03 20.22
N VAL A 225 -1.70 -1.21 20.29
CA VAL A 225 -0.71 -1.64 21.28
C VAL A 225 0.66 -1.63 20.62
N PRO A 226 1.61 -0.80 21.08
CA PRO A 226 2.90 -0.57 20.39
C PRO A 226 3.66 -1.85 20.04
N GLU A 227 3.68 -2.83 20.95
CA GLU A 227 4.38 -4.09 20.76
C GLU A 227 3.77 -4.92 19.63
N ARG A 228 2.43 -4.93 19.50
CA ARG A 228 1.71 -5.64 18.44
C ARG A 228 1.94 -4.98 17.09
N GLU A 229 1.88 -3.65 17.03
CA GLU A 229 2.12 -2.90 15.79
C GLU A 229 3.58 -3.08 15.31
N ARG A 230 4.54 -3.08 16.24
CA ARG A 230 5.92 -3.42 15.93
C ARG A 230 6.06 -4.84 15.38
N GLU A 231 5.40 -5.81 16.00
CA GLU A 231 5.42 -7.20 15.53
C GLU A 231 4.78 -7.32 14.14
N GLU A 232 3.71 -6.59 13.87
CA GLU A 232 3.08 -6.52 12.56
C GLU A 232 4.06 -6.04 11.47
N THR A 233 4.82 -4.98 11.74
CA THR A 233 5.83 -4.50 10.78
C THR A 233 6.91 -5.55 10.51
N LEU A 234 7.36 -6.27 11.53
CA LEU A 234 8.32 -7.36 11.39
C LEU A 234 7.74 -8.52 10.58
N ASN A 235 6.49 -8.88 10.81
CA ASN A 235 5.80 -9.94 10.06
C ASN A 235 5.65 -9.56 8.57
N LYS A 236 5.32 -8.30 8.27
CA LYS A 236 5.28 -7.78 6.90
C LYS A 236 6.65 -7.82 6.20
N ALA A 237 7.73 -7.64 6.95
CA ALA A 237 9.10 -7.71 6.44
C ALA A 237 9.60 -9.14 6.20
N LYS A 238 9.10 -10.14 6.94
CA LYS A 238 9.55 -11.55 6.87
C LYS A 238 9.51 -12.14 5.46
N GLY A 239 8.45 -11.84 4.69
CA GLY A 239 8.33 -12.33 3.31
C GLY A 239 9.45 -11.81 2.39
N LEU A 240 9.84 -10.54 2.57
CA LEU A 240 10.94 -9.93 1.82
C LEU A 240 12.30 -10.53 2.20
N LEU A 241 12.55 -10.70 3.51
CA LEU A 241 13.77 -11.33 4.00
C LEU A 241 13.91 -12.77 3.50
N ARG A 242 12.81 -13.54 3.53
CA ARG A 242 12.79 -14.91 3.03
C ARG A 242 13.05 -14.99 1.53
N ALA A 243 12.56 -13.99 0.75
CA ALA A 243 12.85 -13.92 -0.67
C ALA A 243 14.34 -13.63 -0.93
N LEU A 244 14.94 -12.77 -0.12
CA LEU A 244 16.37 -12.47 -0.19
C LEU A 244 17.21 -13.71 0.15
N GLU A 245 16.92 -14.41 1.25
CA GLU A 245 17.59 -15.65 1.65
C GLU A 245 17.48 -16.75 0.59
N MET A 246 16.30 -16.90 0.00
CA MET A 246 16.10 -17.84 -1.11
C MET A 246 16.96 -17.47 -2.33
N ALA A 247 17.06 -16.20 -2.66
CA ALA A 247 17.88 -15.75 -3.78
C ALA A 247 19.37 -15.94 -3.51
N GLU A 248 19.84 -15.69 -2.29
CA GLU A 248 21.21 -15.92 -1.82
C GLU A 248 21.59 -17.41 -1.87
N SER A 249 20.66 -18.31 -1.55
CA SER A 249 20.90 -19.77 -1.57
C SER A 249 20.98 -20.37 -2.99
N GLN A 250 20.68 -19.60 -4.01
CA GLN A 250 20.73 -20.02 -5.43
C GLN A 250 22.00 -19.51 -6.14
N LEU A 251 22.84 -18.73 -5.45
CA LEU A 251 24.16 -18.32 -5.87
C LEU A 251 25.19 -19.42 -5.57
#